data_ffe81f75c706f622bd110cf6eeeb29a9
#
_entry.id   ffe81f75c706f622bd110cf6eeeb29a9
#
_cell.length_a   1.000
_cell.length_b   1.000
_cell.length_c   1.000
_cell.angle_alpha   90.00
_cell.angle_beta   90.00
_cell.angle_gamma   90.00
#
_symmetry.space_group_name_H-M   'P 1'
#
loop_
_entity.id
_entity.type
_entity.pdbx_description
1 polymer ?
#
loop_
_entity_poly.entity_id
_entity_poly.type
_entity_poly.pdbx_seq_one_letter_code
_entity_poly.pdbx_strand_id
1 'polypeptide(L)'
;MKILFLADANSIHTIKWVESLHKHELNILVFSLFKPTDDVVQKYQNWGIPLISADLQSKIRNLRVPNISKLNYLTAFRLLKKTMNAFEPDIIHAHYASSYGVLGYLSKFKPFILSVWGSDVYDFPQKNQLNKWLLKKVIHSANTVCSTSEAMKAVIATQFDRFDVKVIPFGVDANVFAPASESPDQFTVGTIKSIEAHNGIDCLLDAANIIINEYHNTYIHFLIVGQGSLLGEMKQKTTDLGLDNYVKFTGYIPHEKIVEFHQKLSVFISVSTRESFGVAVLEAAACGVPAITSNVGGLPEVNQNNYTGYVIPPNDPEKLANSIFKLFKDKNLKDQMEENARDHVTKQFNWNKNV
;
A
#
# COMPACT_ATOMS: atom_id res chain seq x y z
N MET A 1 5.41 28.96 1.19
CA MET A 1 6.13 27.92 1.99
C MET A 1 6.84 26.97 1.05
N LYS A 2 8.13 26.70 1.26
CA LYS A 2 8.97 25.82 0.44
C LYS A 2 9.10 24.46 1.12
N ILE A 3 8.68 23.38 0.47
CA ILE A 3 8.75 22.03 1.01
C ILE A 3 9.72 21.18 0.19
N LEU A 4 10.74 20.63 0.84
CA LEU A 4 11.64 19.66 0.24
C LEU A 4 11.15 18.24 0.60
N PHE A 5 10.59 17.51 -0.37
CA PHE A 5 10.24 16.11 -0.23
C PHE A 5 11.46 15.23 -0.45
N LEU A 6 11.75 14.35 0.50
CA LEU A 6 12.70 13.26 0.37
C LEU A 6 11.89 11.97 0.16
N ALA A 7 11.74 11.53 -1.09
CA ALA A 7 10.84 10.42 -1.40
C ALA A 7 11.21 9.73 -2.71
N ASP A 8 10.78 8.48 -2.90
CA ASP A 8 10.88 7.80 -4.20
C ASP A 8 9.89 8.44 -5.18
N ALA A 9 10.40 9.13 -6.19
CA ALA A 9 9.59 9.81 -7.20
C ALA A 9 8.70 8.86 -8.01
N ASN A 10 9.09 7.57 -8.11
CA ASN A 10 8.31 6.55 -8.82
C ASN A 10 7.16 5.98 -7.97
N SER A 11 7.13 6.27 -6.67
CA SER A 11 6.07 5.79 -5.80
C SER A 11 4.75 6.50 -6.11
N ILE A 12 3.69 5.71 -6.40
CA ILE A 12 2.34 6.23 -6.63
C ILE A 12 1.84 7.09 -5.45
N HIS A 13 2.22 6.73 -4.23
CA HIS A 13 1.86 7.50 -3.04
C HIS A 13 2.58 8.84 -3.01
N THR A 14 3.88 8.89 -3.35
CA THR A 14 4.61 10.16 -3.46
C THR A 14 4.01 11.05 -4.54
N ILE A 15 3.71 10.49 -5.70
CA ILE A 15 3.10 11.22 -6.82
C ILE A 15 1.76 11.84 -6.38
N LYS A 16 0.88 11.07 -5.75
CA LYS A 16 -0.42 11.55 -5.23
C LYS A 16 -0.25 12.66 -4.19
N TRP A 17 0.69 12.49 -3.24
CA TRP A 17 0.99 13.51 -2.22
C TRP A 17 1.46 14.81 -2.83
N VAL A 18 2.45 14.75 -3.73
CA VAL A 18 3.04 15.93 -4.38
C VAL A 18 2.01 16.65 -5.24
N GLU A 19 1.22 15.92 -6.05
CA GLU A 19 0.14 16.48 -6.85
C GLU A 19 -0.89 17.22 -6.00
N SER A 20 -1.31 16.62 -4.89
CA SER A 20 -2.32 17.23 -4.01
C SER A 20 -1.81 18.50 -3.35
N LEU A 21 -0.58 18.48 -2.83
CA LEU A 21 0.00 19.67 -2.19
C LEU A 21 0.35 20.76 -3.22
N HIS A 22 0.66 20.38 -4.46
CA HIS A 22 0.85 21.35 -5.54
C HIS A 22 -0.44 22.13 -5.83
N LYS A 23 -1.60 21.48 -5.80
CA LYS A 23 -2.91 22.15 -5.95
C LYS A 23 -3.21 23.19 -4.85
N HIS A 24 -2.50 23.14 -3.73
CA HIS A 24 -2.57 24.13 -2.65
C HIS A 24 -1.49 25.24 -2.76
N GLU A 25 -0.92 25.43 -3.94
CA GLU A 25 0.05 26.50 -4.26
C GLU A 25 1.34 26.47 -3.40
N LEU A 26 1.72 25.31 -2.89
CA LEU A 26 2.95 25.12 -2.15
C LEU A 26 4.14 25.00 -3.11
N ASN A 27 5.23 25.64 -2.77
CA ASN A 27 6.49 25.52 -3.55
C ASN A 27 7.20 24.23 -3.16
N ILE A 28 7.14 23.24 -4.03
CA ILE A 28 7.62 21.88 -3.77
C ILE A 28 8.86 21.57 -4.63
N LEU A 29 9.84 20.93 -4.01
CA LEU A 29 10.94 20.26 -4.70
C LEU A 29 10.99 18.80 -4.22
N VAL A 30 11.13 17.85 -5.14
CA VAL A 30 11.27 16.42 -4.81
C VAL A 30 12.71 15.98 -5.01
N PHE A 31 13.29 15.36 -3.98
CA PHE A 31 14.59 14.71 -4.02
C PHE A 31 14.40 13.20 -3.96
N SER A 32 14.79 12.49 -5.03
CA SER A 32 14.71 11.04 -5.14
C SER A 32 16.10 10.41 -5.05
N LEU A 33 16.21 9.28 -4.35
CA LEU A 33 17.42 8.45 -4.37
C LEU A 33 17.53 7.67 -5.69
N PHE A 34 16.39 7.19 -6.20
CA PHE A 34 16.36 6.34 -7.39
C PHE A 34 16.03 7.16 -8.64
N LYS A 35 16.56 6.68 -9.77
CA LYS A 35 16.25 7.27 -11.07
C LYS A 35 14.76 7.19 -11.33
N PRO A 36 14.09 8.32 -11.61
CA PRO A 36 12.70 8.32 -12.03
C PRO A 36 12.55 7.75 -13.45
N THR A 37 11.41 7.17 -13.76
CA THR A 37 11.05 6.77 -15.12
C THR A 37 10.70 7.98 -15.96
N ASP A 38 10.78 7.86 -17.30
CA ASP A 38 10.60 9.01 -18.20
C ASP A 38 9.17 9.58 -18.09
N ASP A 39 8.16 8.74 -17.91
CA ASP A 39 6.76 9.15 -17.67
C ASP A 39 6.60 9.93 -16.35
N VAL A 40 7.31 9.54 -15.30
CA VAL A 40 7.33 10.25 -14.03
C VAL A 40 8.02 11.60 -14.18
N VAL A 41 9.17 11.66 -14.87
CA VAL A 41 9.86 12.93 -15.17
C VAL A 41 8.93 13.89 -15.92
N GLN A 42 8.25 13.40 -16.96
CA GLN A 42 7.30 14.21 -17.74
C GLN A 42 6.15 14.72 -16.89
N LYS A 43 5.63 13.89 -15.97
CA LYS A 43 4.56 14.27 -15.04
C LYS A 43 4.97 15.44 -14.13
N TYR A 44 6.15 15.37 -13.51
CA TYR A 44 6.68 16.45 -12.67
C TYR A 44 6.98 17.73 -13.47
N GLN A 45 7.48 17.59 -14.70
CA GLN A 45 7.68 18.73 -15.60
C GLN A 45 6.37 19.42 -15.95
N ASN A 46 5.31 18.67 -16.26
CA ASN A 46 3.99 19.21 -16.56
C ASN A 46 3.38 19.99 -15.38
N TRP A 47 3.72 19.62 -14.15
CA TRP A 47 3.33 20.35 -12.94
C TRP A 47 4.28 21.53 -12.62
N GLY A 48 5.39 21.68 -13.31
CA GLY A 48 6.41 22.67 -12.98
C GLY A 48 7.13 22.41 -11.65
N ILE A 49 7.12 21.16 -11.18
CA ILE A 49 7.74 20.78 -9.90
C ILE A 49 9.17 20.29 -10.15
N PRO A 50 10.19 20.95 -9.57
CA PRO A 50 11.57 20.51 -9.69
C PRO A 50 11.77 19.11 -9.09
N LEU A 51 12.39 18.21 -9.87
CA LEU A 51 12.74 16.85 -9.47
C LEU A 51 14.26 16.67 -9.58
N ILE A 52 14.90 16.35 -8.46
CA ILE A 52 16.34 16.06 -8.39
C ILE A 52 16.52 14.61 -7.99
N SER A 53 17.30 13.88 -8.76
CA SER A 53 17.58 12.46 -8.49
C SER A 53 19.07 12.22 -8.28
N ALA A 54 19.40 11.33 -7.35
CA ALA A 54 20.74 10.80 -7.17
C ALA A 54 21.05 9.62 -8.10
N ASP A 55 20.08 9.20 -8.90
CA ASP A 55 20.15 8.14 -9.93
C ASP A 55 20.74 6.81 -9.45
N LEU A 56 20.48 6.46 -8.18
CA LEU A 56 20.87 5.16 -7.68
C LEU A 56 20.10 4.06 -8.41
N GLN A 57 20.80 3.00 -8.80
CA GLN A 57 20.15 1.87 -9.46
C GLN A 57 19.23 1.10 -8.48
N SER A 58 18.08 0.66 -8.97
CA SER A 58 17.07 -0.05 -8.16
C SER A 58 17.56 -1.36 -7.51
N LYS A 59 18.62 -1.99 -8.05
CA LYS A 59 19.28 -3.16 -7.44
C LYS A 59 19.84 -2.89 -6.03
N ILE A 60 20.08 -1.63 -5.67
CA ILE A 60 20.52 -1.21 -4.34
C ILE A 60 19.37 -1.29 -3.32
N ARG A 61 18.11 -1.31 -3.80
CA ARG A 61 16.91 -1.45 -2.97
C ARG A 61 16.92 -2.71 -2.10
N ASN A 62 17.60 -3.77 -2.53
CA ASN A 62 17.69 -5.04 -1.79
C ASN A 62 18.88 -5.15 -0.81
N LEU A 63 19.67 -4.08 -0.57
CA LEU A 63 20.72 -3.97 0.47
C LEU A 63 21.62 -5.22 0.69
N ARG A 64 21.75 -6.11 -0.29
CA ARG A 64 22.59 -7.33 -0.18
C ARG A 64 24.02 -7.15 -0.70
N VAL A 65 24.38 -5.94 -1.18
CA VAL A 65 25.75 -5.64 -1.68
C VAL A 65 26.45 -4.74 -0.68
N PRO A 66 27.49 -5.21 0.03
CA PRO A 66 27.95 -4.58 1.28
C PRO A 66 28.68 -3.24 1.18
N ASN A 67 29.38 -2.90 0.11
CA ASN A 67 30.28 -1.73 0.13
C ASN A 67 29.99 -0.62 -0.89
N ILE A 68 29.49 -0.93 -2.05
CA ILE A 68 29.22 0.08 -3.09
C ILE A 68 28.02 0.96 -2.69
N SER A 69 27.05 0.38 -1.98
CA SER A 69 25.83 1.06 -1.53
C SER A 69 26.10 2.23 -0.55
N LYS A 70 27.08 2.10 0.37
CA LYS A 70 27.40 3.15 1.34
C LYS A 70 28.02 4.39 0.68
N LEU A 71 28.89 4.20 -0.31
CA LEU A 71 29.51 5.29 -1.05
C LEU A 71 28.47 6.06 -1.87
N ASN A 72 27.53 5.36 -2.48
CA ASN A 72 26.44 5.96 -3.24
C ASN A 72 25.50 6.79 -2.35
N TYR A 73 25.20 6.32 -1.12
CA TYR A 73 24.44 7.13 -0.16
C TYR A 73 25.19 8.39 0.27
N LEU A 74 26.51 8.34 0.39
CA LEU A 74 27.32 9.52 0.72
C LEU A 74 27.27 10.55 -0.41
N THR A 75 27.33 10.10 -1.66
CA THR A 75 27.18 10.96 -2.84
C THR A 75 25.79 11.58 -2.91
N ALA A 76 24.75 10.78 -2.70
CA ALA A 76 23.37 11.27 -2.62
C ALA A 76 23.18 12.30 -1.50
N PHE A 77 23.83 12.10 -0.36
CA PHE A 77 23.76 13.06 0.76
C PHE A 77 24.48 14.39 0.45
N ARG A 78 25.60 14.35 -0.28
CA ARG A 78 26.25 15.59 -0.76
C ARG A 78 25.38 16.36 -1.74
N LEU A 79 24.72 15.64 -2.66
CA LEU A 79 23.77 16.22 -3.60
C LEU A 79 22.57 16.82 -2.84
N LEU A 80 22.03 16.12 -1.85
CA LEU A 80 20.97 16.63 -1.00
C LEU A 80 21.37 17.94 -0.31
N LYS A 81 22.56 18.01 0.28
CA LYS A 81 23.05 19.26 0.91
C LYS A 81 23.14 20.42 -0.10
N LYS A 82 23.62 20.16 -1.31
CA LYS A 82 23.67 21.18 -2.38
C LYS A 82 22.25 21.62 -2.74
N THR A 83 21.30 20.68 -2.84
CA THR A 83 19.89 20.97 -3.13
C THR A 83 19.25 21.81 -2.02
N MET A 84 19.50 21.46 -0.76
CA MET A 84 18.98 22.23 0.40
C MET A 84 19.49 23.67 0.39
N ASN A 85 20.78 23.87 0.14
CA ASN A 85 21.38 25.21 0.10
C ASN A 85 20.86 26.07 -1.06
N ALA A 86 20.52 25.45 -2.20
CA ALA A 86 19.98 26.16 -3.36
C ALA A 86 18.48 26.43 -3.27
N PHE A 87 17.72 25.50 -2.70
CA PHE A 87 16.27 25.61 -2.59
C PHE A 87 15.84 26.38 -1.33
N GLU A 88 16.63 26.33 -0.25
CA GLU A 88 16.33 26.92 1.06
C GLU A 88 14.92 26.54 1.54
N PRO A 89 14.68 25.26 1.85
CA PRO A 89 13.37 24.79 2.25
C PRO A 89 12.96 25.35 3.61
N ASP A 90 11.65 25.62 3.80
CA ASP A 90 11.08 25.92 5.10
C ASP A 90 10.85 24.63 5.90
N ILE A 91 10.58 23.49 5.20
CA ILE A 91 10.29 22.19 5.79
C ILE A 91 10.95 21.10 4.95
N ILE A 92 11.49 20.07 5.62
CA ILE A 92 11.83 18.79 5.00
C ILE A 92 10.77 17.75 5.41
N HIS A 93 10.19 17.07 4.41
CA HIS A 93 9.27 15.96 4.61
C HIS A 93 9.83 14.69 3.96
N ALA A 94 10.20 13.72 4.77
CA ALA A 94 10.69 12.43 4.29
C ALA A 94 9.59 11.37 4.32
N HIS A 95 9.46 10.64 3.24
CA HIS A 95 8.63 9.45 3.14
C HIS A 95 9.51 8.20 3.27
N TYR A 96 9.13 7.26 4.12
CA TYR A 96 9.85 6.01 4.33
C TYR A 96 11.10 6.14 5.22
N ALA A 97 10.97 5.73 6.47
CA ALA A 97 11.97 6.01 7.52
C ALA A 97 13.35 5.38 7.29
N SER A 98 13.40 4.16 6.71
CA SER A 98 14.65 3.40 6.58
C SER A 98 15.58 3.86 5.45
N SER A 99 15.15 4.79 4.60
CA SER A 99 15.95 5.35 3.50
C SER A 99 15.94 6.88 3.52
N TYR A 100 14.85 7.49 3.09
CA TYR A 100 14.70 8.95 3.03
C TYR A 100 14.66 9.60 4.42
N GLY A 101 14.07 8.91 5.40
CA GLY A 101 14.12 9.32 6.81
C GLY A 101 15.54 9.38 7.35
N VAL A 102 16.43 8.45 6.95
CA VAL A 102 17.85 8.50 7.31
C VAL A 102 18.52 9.73 6.72
N LEU A 103 18.23 10.11 5.46
CA LEU A 103 18.74 11.34 4.87
C LEU A 103 18.24 12.59 5.60
N GLY A 104 16.96 12.62 5.97
CA GLY A 104 16.38 13.68 6.80
C GLY A 104 17.08 13.81 8.15
N TYR A 105 17.30 12.69 8.84
CA TYR A 105 18.07 12.65 10.10
C TYR A 105 19.50 13.16 9.96
N LEU A 106 20.21 12.69 8.94
CA LEU A 106 21.61 13.10 8.69
C LEU A 106 21.72 14.57 8.27
N SER A 107 20.70 15.15 7.65
CA SER A 107 20.66 16.56 7.27
C SER A 107 20.72 17.50 8.45
N LYS A 108 20.22 17.06 9.61
CA LYS A 108 20.03 17.86 10.84
C LYS A 108 19.10 19.07 10.63
N PHE A 109 18.36 19.12 9.53
CA PHE A 109 17.46 20.21 9.23
C PHE A 109 16.20 20.17 10.13
N LYS A 110 15.67 21.35 10.43
CA LYS A 110 14.45 21.52 11.22
C LYS A 110 13.62 22.68 10.65
N PRO A 111 12.30 22.54 10.57
CA PRO A 111 11.48 21.37 10.97
C PRO A 111 11.60 20.19 10.00
N PHE A 112 11.57 18.97 10.56
CA PHE A 112 11.64 17.71 9.85
C PHE A 112 10.39 16.87 10.13
N ILE A 113 9.65 16.52 9.08
CA ILE A 113 8.48 15.64 9.11
C ILE A 113 8.87 14.27 8.54
N LEU A 114 8.46 13.22 9.21
CA LEU A 114 8.71 11.83 8.80
C LEU A 114 7.38 11.09 8.65
N SER A 115 7.06 10.65 7.43
CA SER A 115 5.95 9.73 7.19
C SER A 115 6.47 8.30 7.03
N VAL A 116 5.93 7.37 7.82
CA VAL A 116 6.23 5.94 7.75
C VAL A 116 5.09 5.21 7.05
N TRP A 117 5.41 4.13 6.29
CA TRP A 117 4.44 3.52 5.38
C TRP A 117 4.26 2.01 5.53
N GLY A 118 5.11 1.32 6.31
CA GLY A 118 4.94 -0.10 6.56
C GLY A 118 6.25 -0.86 6.74
N SER A 119 6.84 -1.37 5.68
CA SER A 119 8.02 -2.23 5.78
C SER A 119 9.25 -1.52 6.38
N ASP A 120 9.28 -0.19 6.40
CA ASP A 120 10.26 0.60 7.12
C ASP A 120 10.12 0.49 8.65
N VAL A 121 8.92 0.24 9.15
CA VAL A 121 8.63 0.05 10.58
C VAL A 121 8.52 -1.44 10.95
N TYR A 122 7.90 -2.26 10.09
CA TYR A 122 7.65 -3.67 10.37
C TYR A 122 8.83 -4.57 10.04
N ASP A 123 9.55 -4.32 8.93
CA ASP A 123 10.57 -5.25 8.42
C ASP A 123 12.00 -4.80 8.68
N PHE A 124 12.27 -3.52 8.45
CA PHE A 124 13.63 -2.99 8.53
C PHE A 124 14.26 -3.18 9.91
N PRO A 125 13.59 -2.89 11.04
CA PRO A 125 14.16 -3.07 12.37
C PRO A 125 14.32 -4.53 12.78
N GLN A 126 13.58 -5.46 12.15
CA GLN A 126 13.68 -6.90 12.47
C GLN A 126 14.93 -7.54 11.86
N LYS A 127 15.60 -6.91 10.89
CA LYS A 127 16.79 -7.48 10.24
C LYS A 127 17.99 -7.59 11.18
N ASN A 128 18.19 -6.62 12.06
CA ASN A 128 19.25 -6.61 13.07
C ASN A 128 19.09 -5.43 14.06
N GLN A 129 19.81 -5.50 15.17
CA GLN A 129 19.75 -4.48 16.23
C GLN A 129 20.26 -3.09 15.78
N LEU A 130 21.21 -3.03 14.85
CA LEU A 130 21.71 -1.77 14.32
C LEU A 130 20.60 -1.02 13.54
N ASN A 131 19.85 -1.74 12.74
CA ASN A 131 18.70 -1.17 11.99
C ASN A 131 17.63 -0.67 12.96
N LYS A 132 17.34 -1.44 14.02
CA LYS A 132 16.38 -1.03 15.06
C LYS A 132 16.85 0.25 15.77
N TRP A 133 18.11 0.29 16.17
CA TRP A 133 18.72 1.47 16.79
C TRP A 133 18.70 2.69 15.83
N LEU A 134 19.09 2.51 14.57
CA LEU A 134 19.09 3.57 13.58
C LEU A 134 17.67 4.13 13.37
N LEU A 135 16.69 3.24 13.20
CA LEU A 135 15.30 3.64 13.02
C LEU A 135 14.78 4.43 14.24
N LYS A 136 15.10 3.98 15.47
CA LYS A 136 14.78 4.72 16.69
C LYS A 136 15.35 6.14 16.64
N LYS A 137 16.63 6.32 16.25
CA LYS A 137 17.25 7.65 16.11
C LYS A 137 16.55 8.51 15.05
N VAL A 138 16.20 7.94 13.91
CA VAL A 138 15.48 8.64 12.84
C VAL A 138 14.11 9.13 13.34
N ILE A 139 13.31 8.25 13.94
CA ILE A 139 11.98 8.55 14.48
C ILE A 139 12.05 9.67 15.53
N HIS A 140 12.99 9.58 16.48
CA HIS A 140 13.15 10.61 17.53
C HIS A 140 13.73 11.92 17.01
N SER A 141 14.40 11.91 15.85
CA SER A 141 14.92 13.14 15.26
C SER A 141 13.84 13.98 14.56
N ALA A 142 12.72 13.39 14.15
CA ALA A 142 11.66 14.12 13.48
C ALA A 142 10.88 15.01 14.44
N ASN A 143 10.51 16.22 14.00
CA ASN A 143 9.61 17.11 14.73
C ASN A 143 8.19 16.54 14.78
N THR A 144 7.77 15.96 13.65
CA THR A 144 6.48 15.29 13.51
C THR A 144 6.71 13.93 12.86
N VAL A 145 6.11 12.88 13.42
CA VAL A 145 6.05 11.55 12.84
C VAL A 145 4.60 11.27 12.43
N CYS A 146 4.41 10.83 11.20
CA CYS A 146 3.11 10.48 10.65
C CYS A 146 3.09 8.98 10.33
N SER A 147 2.02 8.29 10.72
CA SER A 147 1.74 6.89 10.36
C SER A 147 0.48 6.81 9.50
N THR A 148 0.31 5.72 8.76
CA THR A 148 -0.86 5.50 7.91
C THR A 148 -2.03 4.84 8.65
N SER A 149 -1.82 4.35 9.89
CA SER A 149 -2.83 3.64 10.68
C SER A 149 -2.59 3.80 12.18
N GLU A 150 -3.64 3.65 12.99
CA GLU A 150 -3.53 3.57 14.45
C GLU A 150 -2.73 2.32 14.87
N ALA A 151 -2.91 1.21 14.15
CA ALA A 151 -2.12 0.00 14.38
C ALA A 151 -0.60 0.25 14.24
N MET A 152 -0.19 0.97 13.19
CA MET A 152 1.22 1.32 13.00
C MET A 152 1.71 2.32 14.06
N LYS A 153 0.89 3.30 14.45
CA LYS A 153 1.18 4.22 15.55
C LYS A 153 1.44 3.45 16.85
N ALA A 154 0.61 2.44 17.16
CA ALA A 154 0.80 1.60 18.34
C ALA A 154 2.14 0.83 18.29
N VAL A 155 2.54 0.32 17.11
CA VAL A 155 3.84 -0.32 16.92
C VAL A 155 4.99 0.67 17.13
N ILE A 156 4.87 1.89 16.62
CA ILE A 156 5.89 2.93 16.82
C ILE A 156 6.01 3.29 18.31
N ALA A 157 4.89 3.45 19.00
CA ALA A 157 4.87 3.74 20.43
C ALA A 157 5.56 2.64 21.24
N THR A 158 5.22 1.37 20.99
CA THR A 158 5.73 0.23 21.76
C THR A 158 7.18 -0.15 21.44
N GLN A 159 7.59 -0.04 20.17
CA GLN A 159 8.94 -0.47 19.76
C GLN A 159 9.99 0.62 19.82
N PHE A 160 9.59 1.88 19.71
CA PHE A 160 10.50 3.02 19.58
C PHE A 160 10.25 4.13 20.63
N ASP A 161 9.33 3.95 21.57
CA ASP A 161 9.00 4.92 22.65
C ASP A 161 8.63 6.30 22.08
N ARG A 162 7.86 6.36 20.98
CA ARG A 162 7.37 7.59 20.39
C ARG A 162 5.84 7.59 20.36
N PHE A 163 5.20 8.42 21.20
CA PHE A 163 3.74 8.39 21.46
C PHE A 163 2.97 9.48 20.71
N ASP A 164 3.61 10.58 20.35
CA ASP A 164 3.03 11.76 19.68
C ASP A 164 3.01 11.58 18.12
N VAL A 165 2.65 10.39 17.66
CA VAL A 165 2.53 10.07 16.23
C VAL A 165 1.17 10.53 15.71
N LYS A 166 1.15 11.31 14.63
CA LYS A 166 -0.08 11.69 13.93
C LYS A 166 -0.48 10.57 12.95
N VAL A 167 -1.75 10.20 12.98
CA VAL A 167 -2.27 9.26 11.97
C VAL A 167 -2.82 10.07 10.80
N ILE A 168 -2.24 9.84 9.63
CA ILE A 168 -2.66 10.40 8.35
C ILE A 168 -2.85 9.22 7.41
N PRO A 169 -4.07 8.65 7.35
CA PRO A 169 -4.35 7.49 6.53
C PRO A 169 -4.24 7.83 5.04
N PHE A 170 -3.89 6.84 4.24
CA PHE A 170 -4.07 6.98 2.81
C PHE A 170 -5.55 7.16 2.47
N GLY A 171 -5.81 7.88 1.41
CA GLY A 171 -7.15 8.05 0.86
C GLY A 171 -7.29 7.37 -0.50
N VAL A 172 -8.52 7.37 -0.99
CA VAL A 172 -8.87 6.97 -2.35
C VAL A 172 -9.58 8.11 -3.07
N ASP A 173 -9.33 8.25 -4.36
CA ASP A 173 -10.13 9.14 -5.21
C ASP A 173 -11.40 8.40 -5.66
N ALA A 174 -12.51 8.72 -5.02
CA ALA A 174 -13.80 8.08 -5.29
C ALA A 174 -14.43 8.50 -6.65
N ASN A 175 -13.82 9.46 -7.37
CA ASN A 175 -14.22 9.80 -8.74
C ASN A 175 -13.54 8.85 -9.74
N VAL A 176 -12.32 8.42 -9.45
CA VAL A 176 -11.58 7.44 -10.27
C VAL A 176 -12.03 6.02 -9.93
N PHE A 177 -12.06 5.67 -8.64
CA PHE A 177 -12.56 4.40 -8.16
C PHE A 177 -14.06 4.52 -7.87
N ALA A 178 -14.87 4.17 -8.86
CA ALA A 178 -16.31 4.24 -8.79
C ALA A 178 -16.93 2.89 -9.17
N PRO A 179 -18.15 2.58 -8.72
CA PRO A 179 -18.86 1.38 -9.15
C PRO A 179 -18.97 1.30 -10.68
N ALA A 180 -19.00 0.08 -11.20
CA ALA A 180 -19.34 -0.14 -12.60
C ALA A 180 -20.79 0.32 -12.90
N SER A 181 -21.06 0.68 -14.16
CA SER A 181 -22.42 0.99 -14.60
C SER A 181 -23.36 -0.21 -14.56
N GLU A 182 -22.81 -1.40 -14.71
CA GLU A 182 -23.53 -2.67 -14.68
C GLU A 182 -22.86 -3.63 -13.70
N SER A 183 -23.67 -4.44 -13.00
CA SER A 183 -23.14 -5.47 -12.11
C SER A 183 -22.45 -6.58 -12.93
N PRO A 184 -21.37 -7.19 -12.41
CA PRO A 184 -20.74 -8.31 -13.08
C PRO A 184 -21.71 -9.49 -13.30
N ASP A 185 -21.70 -10.08 -14.49
CA ASP A 185 -22.53 -11.24 -14.84
C ASP A 185 -22.15 -12.50 -14.04
N GLN A 186 -20.94 -12.56 -13.54
CA GLN A 186 -20.36 -13.70 -12.85
C GLN A 186 -19.93 -13.32 -11.43
N PHE A 187 -20.19 -14.19 -10.46
CA PHE A 187 -19.69 -13.98 -9.10
C PHE A 187 -18.18 -14.24 -9.05
N THR A 188 -17.43 -13.15 -9.02
CA THR A 188 -15.96 -13.18 -9.06
C THR A 188 -15.39 -12.70 -7.73
N VAL A 189 -14.62 -13.56 -7.10
CA VAL A 189 -13.83 -13.27 -5.88
C VAL A 189 -12.40 -12.94 -6.31
N GLY A 190 -11.82 -11.86 -5.83
CA GLY A 190 -10.49 -11.53 -6.29
C GLY A 190 -9.62 -10.75 -5.34
N THR A 191 -8.35 -10.70 -5.69
CA THR A 191 -7.33 -9.91 -4.99
C THR A 191 -6.45 -9.17 -5.98
N ILE A 192 -6.02 -7.98 -5.61
CA ILE A 192 -5.11 -7.14 -6.40
C ILE A 192 -3.91 -6.80 -5.51
N LYS A 193 -2.89 -7.65 -5.58
CA LYS A 193 -1.71 -7.58 -4.71
C LYS A 193 -0.49 -8.23 -5.36
N SER A 194 0.71 -7.93 -4.83
CA SER A 194 1.89 -8.73 -5.16
C SER A 194 1.73 -10.17 -4.64
N ILE A 195 2.25 -11.14 -5.41
CA ILE A 195 2.17 -12.56 -5.06
C ILE A 195 3.40 -12.93 -4.23
N GLU A 196 3.33 -12.58 -2.93
CA GLU A 196 4.38 -12.80 -1.94
C GLU A 196 3.82 -13.55 -0.72
N ALA A 197 4.66 -14.23 0.04
CA ALA A 197 4.26 -15.13 1.12
C ALA A 197 3.32 -14.49 2.18
N HIS A 198 3.51 -13.20 2.46
CA HIS A 198 2.69 -12.51 3.46
C HIS A 198 1.34 -12.00 2.94
N ASN A 199 1.04 -12.13 1.66
CA ASN A 199 -0.19 -11.59 1.06
C ASN A 199 -1.37 -12.57 1.02
N GLY A 200 -1.17 -13.82 1.47
CA GLY A 200 -2.24 -14.80 1.70
C GLY A 200 -2.89 -15.35 0.43
N ILE A 201 -2.14 -15.39 -0.70
CA ILE A 201 -2.65 -15.96 -1.95
C ILE A 201 -2.84 -17.47 -1.82
N ASP A 202 -1.97 -18.14 -1.08
CA ASP A 202 -2.06 -19.56 -0.74
C ASP A 202 -3.34 -19.87 0.03
N CYS A 203 -3.68 -19.05 1.05
CA CYS A 203 -4.93 -19.16 1.80
C CYS A 203 -6.17 -18.94 0.92
N LEU A 204 -6.10 -18.02 -0.06
CA LEU A 204 -7.18 -17.82 -1.03
C LEU A 204 -7.37 -19.04 -1.92
N LEU A 205 -6.30 -19.70 -2.37
CA LEU A 205 -6.38 -20.92 -3.17
C LEU A 205 -6.93 -22.10 -2.37
N ASP A 206 -6.55 -22.23 -1.09
CA ASP A 206 -7.13 -23.25 -0.20
C ASP A 206 -8.64 -23.01 0.03
N ALA A 207 -9.06 -21.76 0.21
CA ALA A 207 -10.48 -21.41 0.29
C ALA A 207 -11.22 -21.69 -1.03
N ALA A 208 -10.58 -21.44 -2.17
CA ALA A 208 -11.12 -21.78 -3.49
C ALA A 208 -11.32 -23.31 -3.63
N ASN A 209 -10.35 -24.10 -3.16
CA ASN A 209 -10.45 -25.55 -3.13
C ASN A 209 -11.66 -26.04 -2.31
N ILE A 210 -11.87 -25.48 -1.11
CA ILE A 210 -13.04 -25.80 -0.27
C ILE A 210 -14.33 -25.47 -1.02
N ILE A 211 -14.43 -24.30 -1.64
CA ILE A 211 -15.64 -23.86 -2.34
C ILE A 211 -15.95 -24.73 -3.56
N ILE A 212 -14.95 -25.04 -4.38
CA ILE A 212 -15.15 -25.76 -5.63
C ILE A 212 -15.31 -27.28 -5.37
N ASN A 213 -14.40 -27.86 -4.60
CA ASN A 213 -14.29 -29.31 -4.48
C ASN A 213 -15.10 -29.89 -3.29
N GLU A 214 -15.25 -29.15 -2.17
CA GLU A 214 -16.00 -29.63 -1.01
C GLU A 214 -17.46 -29.13 -1.00
N TYR A 215 -17.71 -27.84 -1.32
CA TYR A 215 -19.08 -27.31 -1.43
C TYR A 215 -19.70 -27.57 -2.81
N HIS A 216 -18.93 -28.11 -3.75
CA HIS A 216 -19.35 -28.40 -5.13
C HIS A 216 -19.96 -27.19 -5.86
N ASN A 217 -19.42 -25.99 -5.56
CA ASN A 217 -19.91 -24.75 -6.16
C ASN A 217 -19.03 -24.32 -7.33
N THR A 218 -19.53 -24.48 -8.55
CA THR A 218 -18.84 -24.14 -9.81
C THR A 218 -19.21 -22.76 -10.37
N TYR A 219 -20.02 -21.98 -9.66
CA TYR A 219 -20.48 -20.64 -10.08
C TYR A 219 -19.58 -19.51 -9.57
N ILE A 220 -18.69 -19.80 -8.62
CA ILE A 220 -17.75 -18.83 -8.07
C ILE A 220 -16.42 -18.94 -8.80
N HIS A 221 -15.92 -17.81 -9.29
CA HIS A 221 -14.64 -17.74 -9.98
C HIS A 221 -13.67 -16.84 -9.21
N PHE A 222 -12.38 -17.05 -9.43
CA PHE A 222 -11.31 -16.35 -8.70
C PHE A 222 -10.40 -15.60 -9.65
N LEU A 223 -10.12 -14.32 -9.33
CA LEU A 223 -9.28 -13.45 -10.12
C LEU A 223 -8.10 -12.92 -9.26
N ILE A 224 -6.90 -13.33 -9.62
CA ILE A 224 -5.67 -12.93 -8.92
C ILE A 224 -4.89 -11.98 -9.82
N VAL A 225 -4.88 -10.70 -9.44
CA VAL A 225 -4.23 -9.62 -10.18
C VAL A 225 -2.93 -9.24 -9.49
N GLY A 226 -1.82 -9.41 -10.19
CA GLY A 226 -0.50 -9.05 -9.69
C GLY A 226 0.59 -10.03 -10.12
N GLN A 227 1.81 -9.69 -9.73
CA GLN A 227 2.98 -10.53 -9.92
C GLN A 227 3.81 -10.55 -8.63
N GLY A 228 4.71 -11.51 -8.51
CA GLY A 228 5.57 -11.64 -7.34
C GLY A 228 6.45 -12.88 -7.40
N SER A 229 7.25 -13.09 -6.36
CA SER A 229 8.21 -14.18 -6.30
C SER A 229 7.55 -15.57 -6.30
N LEU A 230 6.30 -15.66 -5.81
CA LEU A 230 5.56 -16.93 -5.68
C LEU A 230 4.57 -17.19 -6.82
N LEU A 231 4.55 -16.38 -7.89
CA LEU A 231 3.57 -16.55 -8.98
C LEU A 231 3.62 -17.96 -9.59
N GLY A 232 4.82 -18.51 -9.83
CA GLY A 232 4.99 -19.87 -10.38
C GLY A 232 4.46 -20.94 -9.43
N GLU A 233 4.77 -20.83 -8.15
CA GLU A 233 4.30 -21.75 -7.11
C GLU A 233 2.78 -21.71 -6.95
N MET A 234 2.17 -20.53 -6.95
CA MET A 234 0.72 -20.39 -6.83
C MET A 234 -0.02 -20.94 -8.07
N LYS A 235 0.52 -20.78 -9.26
CA LYS A 235 -0.03 -21.43 -10.46
C LYS A 235 0.07 -22.96 -10.39
N GLN A 236 1.20 -23.50 -9.94
CA GLN A 236 1.34 -24.94 -9.76
C GLN A 236 0.34 -25.48 -8.73
N LYS A 237 0.21 -24.81 -7.57
CA LYS A 237 -0.81 -25.16 -6.56
C LYS A 237 -2.23 -25.15 -7.13
N THR A 238 -2.55 -24.19 -8.01
CA THR A 238 -3.87 -24.13 -8.68
C THR A 238 -4.12 -25.38 -9.51
N THR A 239 -3.14 -25.81 -10.30
CA THR A 239 -3.22 -27.04 -11.12
C THR A 239 -3.30 -28.30 -10.26
N ASP A 240 -2.48 -28.40 -9.20
CA ASP A 240 -2.46 -29.54 -8.28
C ASP A 240 -3.83 -29.71 -7.55
N LEU A 241 -4.54 -28.62 -7.31
CA LEU A 241 -5.89 -28.60 -6.71
C LEU A 241 -7.03 -28.76 -7.76
N GLY A 242 -6.72 -28.84 -9.05
CA GLY A 242 -7.71 -28.95 -10.15
C GLY A 242 -8.56 -27.69 -10.33
N LEU A 243 -8.01 -26.52 -10.05
CA LEU A 243 -8.73 -25.24 -10.06
C LEU A 243 -8.52 -24.40 -11.32
N ASP A 244 -7.85 -24.92 -12.37
CA ASP A 244 -7.46 -24.16 -13.57
C ASP A 244 -8.64 -23.50 -14.30
N ASN A 245 -9.82 -24.13 -14.25
CA ASN A 245 -11.05 -23.59 -14.86
C ASN A 245 -11.71 -22.47 -14.02
N TYR A 246 -11.32 -22.30 -12.78
CA TYR A 246 -11.96 -21.38 -11.82
C TYR A 246 -11.06 -20.24 -11.37
N VAL A 247 -9.74 -20.39 -11.47
CA VAL A 247 -8.76 -19.40 -10.99
C VAL A 247 -7.99 -18.81 -12.18
N LYS A 248 -8.04 -17.47 -12.30
CA LYS A 248 -7.33 -16.74 -13.34
C LYS A 248 -6.27 -15.82 -12.74
N PHE A 249 -5.02 -15.94 -13.22
CA PHE A 249 -3.93 -15.02 -12.93
C PHE A 249 -3.73 -14.05 -14.10
N THR A 250 -3.71 -12.75 -13.83
CA THR A 250 -3.52 -11.73 -14.89
C THR A 250 -2.07 -11.31 -15.07
N GLY A 251 -1.22 -11.52 -14.04
CA GLY A 251 0.09 -10.87 -13.96
C GLY A 251 -0.02 -9.40 -13.56
N TYR A 252 1.03 -8.64 -13.82
CA TYR A 252 1.08 -7.21 -13.51
C TYR A 252 0.10 -6.41 -14.39
N ILE A 253 -0.64 -5.52 -13.73
CA ILE A 253 -1.53 -4.55 -14.39
C ILE A 253 -1.09 -3.14 -13.96
N PRO A 254 -0.94 -2.18 -14.89
CA PRO A 254 -0.68 -0.79 -14.57
C PRO A 254 -1.79 -0.19 -13.68
N HIS A 255 -1.41 0.70 -12.75
CA HIS A 255 -2.34 1.23 -11.75
C HIS A 255 -3.53 1.97 -12.38
N GLU A 256 -3.33 2.61 -13.52
CA GLU A 256 -4.39 3.33 -14.26
C GLU A 256 -5.53 2.42 -14.74
N LYS A 257 -5.26 1.11 -14.88
CA LYS A 257 -6.23 0.09 -15.30
C LYS A 257 -6.81 -0.72 -14.14
N ILE A 258 -6.32 -0.52 -12.91
CA ILE A 258 -6.72 -1.32 -11.74
C ILE A 258 -8.21 -1.16 -11.42
N VAL A 259 -8.79 0.00 -11.66
CA VAL A 259 -10.23 0.24 -11.44
C VAL A 259 -11.10 -0.75 -12.21
N GLU A 260 -10.76 -1.06 -13.46
CA GLU A 260 -11.49 -2.02 -14.29
C GLU A 260 -11.50 -3.44 -13.71
N PHE A 261 -10.45 -3.78 -12.94
CA PHE A 261 -10.35 -5.08 -12.26
C PHE A 261 -11.13 -5.10 -10.95
N HIS A 262 -11.12 -4.01 -10.17
CA HIS A 262 -12.01 -3.89 -9.01
C HIS A 262 -13.47 -4.00 -9.41
N GLN A 263 -13.89 -3.34 -10.48
CA GLN A 263 -15.24 -3.34 -10.99
C GLN A 263 -15.74 -4.71 -11.49
N LYS A 264 -14.84 -5.68 -11.74
CA LYS A 264 -15.19 -7.06 -12.10
C LYS A 264 -15.42 -7.95 -10.89
N LEU A 265 -15.14 -7.47 -9.68
CA LEU A 265 -15.23 -8.29 -8.48
C LEU A 265 -16.60 -8.16 -7.81
N SER A 266 -17.10 -9.29 -7.31
CA SER A 266 -18.22 -9.34 -6.39
C SER A 266 -17.77 -9.26 -4.93
N VAL A 267 -16.54 -9.73 -4.64
CA VAL A 267 -15.91 -9.69 -3.31
C VAL A 267 -14.41 -9.51 -3.47
N PHE A 268 -13.85 -8.57 -2.74
CA PHE A 268 -12.40 -8.34 -2.68
C PHE A 268 -11.77 -9.07 -1.50
N ILE A 269 -10.62 -9.71 -1.72
CA ILE A 269 -9.91 -10.47 -0.68
C ILE A 269 -8.57 -9.83 -0.33
N SER A 270 -8.33 -9.62 0.96
CA SER A 270 -7.04 -9.19 1.50
C SER A 270 -6.72 -9.92 2.81
N VAL A 271 -6.35 -11.20 2.72
CA VAL A 271 -6.08 -12.07 3.87
C VAL A 271 -4.58 -12.18 4.17
N SER A 272 -3.91 -11.05 4.12
CA SER A 272 -2.48 -10.94 4.43
C SER A 272 -2.18 -11.35 5.88
N THR A 273 -1.00 -11.89 6.13
CA THR A 273 -0.48 -12.10 7.50
C THR A 273 0.16 -10.84 8.09
N ARG A 274 0.37 -9.83 7.23
CA ARG A 274 0.92 -8.53 7.61
C ARG A 274 0.47 -7.47 6.61
N GLU A 275 -0.10 -6.38 7.12
CA GLU A 275 -0.53 -5.23 6.32
C GLU A 275 -0.38 -3.94 7.12
N SER A 276 0.08 -2.88 6.50
CA SER A 276 0.22 -1.58 7.17
C SER A 276 -1.07 -0.78 7.21
N PHE A 277 -1.86 -0.86 6.13
CA PHE A 277 -3.10 -0.09 6.01
C PHE A 277 -4.16 -0.79 5.15
N GLY A 278 -3.88 -1.07 3.86
CA GLY A 278 -4.83 -1.74 2.98
C GLY A 278 -5.42 -0.83 1.91
N VAL A 279 -4.58 -0.10 1.16
CA VAL A 279 -5.04 0.81 0.08
C VAL A 279 -5.93 0.10 -0.95
N ALA A 280 -5.59 -1.13 -1.35
CA ALA A 280 -6.39 -1.89 -2.31
C ALA A 280 -7.80 -2.25 -1.77
N VAL A 281 -7.96 -2.34 -0.43
CA VAL A 281 -9.28 -2.50 0.20
C VAL A 281 -10.11 -1.23 0.04
N LEU A 282 -9.48 -0.05 0.22
CA LEU A 282 -10.17 1.23 -0.03
C LEU A 282 -10.58 1.39 -1.49
N GLU A 283 -9.72 0.99 -2.42
CA GLU A 283 -9.99 1.04 -3.86
C GLU A 283 -11.17 0.12 -4.24
N ALA A 284 -11.21 -1.10 -3.69
CA ALA A 284 -12.34 -2.01 -3.85
C ALA A 284 -13.63 -1.43 -3.26
N ALA A 285 -13.58 -0.96 -2.01
CA ALA A 285 -14.72 -0.37 -1.33
C ALA A 285 -15.26 0.88 -2.06
N ALA A 286 -14.37 1.72 -2.63
CA ALA A 286 -14.77 2.86 -3.45
C ALA A 286 -15.48 2.44 -4.75
N CYS A 287 -15.13 1.27 -5.30
CA CYS A 287 -15.87 0.66 -6.41
C CYS A 287 -17.17 -0.04 -5.98
N GLY A 288 -17.57 0.03 -4.70
CA GLY A 288 -18.75 -0.65 -4.19
C GLY A 288 -18.53 -2.16 -3.99
N VAL A 289 -17.29 -2.63 -3.84
CA VAL A 289 -16.97 -4.05 -3.69
C VAL A 289 -16.68 -4.34 -2.21
N PRO A 290 -17.48 -5.17 -1.53
CA PRO A 290 -17.26 -5.53 -0.13
C PRO A 290 -16.01 -6.38 0.01
N ALA A 291 -15.29 -6.25 1.13
CA ALA A 291 -14.04 -6.94 1.33
C ALA A 291 -14.11 -8.03 2.42
N ILE A 292 -13.34 -9.10 2.24
CA ILE A 292 -13.00 -10.02 3.32
C ILE A 292 -11.51 -9.84 3.61
N THR A 293 -11.20 -9.42 4.84
CA THR A 293 -9.83 -9.10 5.24
C THR A 293 -9.40 -9.90 6.46
N SER A 294 -8.11 -10.10 6.60
CA SER A 294 -7.57 -10.62 7.86
C SER A 294 -7.55 -9.55 8.96
N ASN A 295 -7.60 -10.00 10.22
CA ASN A 295 -7.48 -9.13 11.40
C ASN A 295 -6.00 -8.79 11.70
N VAL A 296 -5.33 -8.09 10.77
CA VAL A 296 -3.93 -7.71 10.94
C VAL A 296 -3.68 -6.25 10.57
N GLY A 297 -2.79 -5.60 11.30
CA GLY A 297 -2.36 -4.23 11.04
C GLY A 297 -3.52 -3.26 10.87
N GLY A 298 -3.48 -2.43 9.84
CA GLY A 298 -4.50 -1.44 9.53
C GLY A 298 -5.75 -1.98 8.82
N LEU A 299 -5.83 -3.27 8.47
CA LEU A 299 -6.98 -3.81 7.74
C LEU A 299 -8.32 -3.62 8.48
N PRO A 300 -8.42 -3.83 9.81
CA PRO A 300 -9.66 -3.57 10.55
C PRO A 300 -10.05 -2.08 10.62
N GLU A 301 -9.15 -1.17 10.32
CA GLU A 301 -9.45 0.27 10.28
C GLU A 301 -10.16 0.65 8.97
N VAL A 302 -9.86 -0.06 7.88
CA VAL A 302 -10.42 0.20 6.55
C VAL A 302 -11.62 -0.67 6.20
N ASN A 303 -11.73 -1.86 6.84
CA ASN A 303 -12.83 -2.80 6.63
C ASN A 303 -13.51 -3.12 7.97
N GLN A 304 -14.76 -2.70 8.13
CA GLN A 304 -15.53 -2.89 9.36
C GLN A 304 -16.29 -4.21 9.32
N ASN A 305 -15.99 -5.09 10.29
CA ASN A 305 -16.58 -6.43 10.36
C ASN A 305 -18.11 -6.39 10.46
N ASN A 306 -18.78 -7.20 9.64
CA ASN A 306 -20.24 -7.30 9.50
C ASN A 306 -20.92 -6.00 9.02
N TYR A 307 -20.19 -4.99 8.58
CA TYR A 307 -20.73 -3.72 8.09
C TYR A 307 -20.28 -3.44 6.66
N THR A 308 -18.97 -3.33 6.39
CA THR A 308 -18.43 -3.12 5.05
C THR A 308 -17.93 -4.41 4.40
N GLY A 309 -17.96 -5.51 5.15
CA GLY A 309 -17.44 -6.81 4.75
C GLY A 309 -17.20 -7.70 5.97
N TYR A 310 -16.26 -8.62 5.85
CA TYR A 310 -15.87 -9.50 6.96
C TYR A 310 -14.40 -9.31 7.34
N VAL A 311 -14.12 -9.43 8.66
CA VAL A 311 -12.75 -9.49 9.20
C VAL A 311 -12.57 -10.85 9.86
N ILE A 312 -11.60 -11.63 9.37
CA ILE A 312 -11.35 -13.01 9.78
C ILE A 312 -9.92 -13.18 10.34
N PRO A 313 -9.60 -14.27 11.06
CA PRO A 313 -8.21 -14.57 11.41
C PRO A 313 -7.34 -14.75 10.14
N PRO A 314 -6.05 -14.40 10.19
CA PRO A 314 -5.13 -14.74 9.11
C PRO A 314 -4.92 -16.26 9.02
N ASN A 315 -4.58 -16.76 7.83
CA ASN A 315 -4.34 -18.19 7.56
C ASN A 315 -5.51 -19.12 7.94
N ASP A 316 -6.75 -18.66 7.74
CA ASP A 316 -7.97 -19.42 8.02
C ASP A 316 -8.80 -19.60 6.72
N PRO A 317 -8.43 -20.56 5.86
CA PRO A 317 -9.11 -20.78 4.58
C PRO A 317 -10.56 -21.25 4.73
N GLU A 318 -10.90 -21.99 5.81
CA GLU A 318 -12.28 -22.41 6.08
C GLU A 318 -13.18 -21.20 6.37
N LYS A 319 -12.70 -20.29 7.22
CA LYS A 319 -13.45 -19.07 7.55
C LYS A 319 -13.56 -18.14 6.35
N LEU A 320 -12.52 -18.09 5.51
CA LEU A 320 -12.54 -17.35 4.24
C LEU A 320 -13.59 -17.95 3.29
N ALA A 321 -13.57 -19.27 3.08
CA ALA A 321 -14.53 -19.97 2.23
C ALA A 321 -15.98 -19.76 2.70
N ASN A 322 -16.23 -19.91 4.00
CA ASN A 322 -17.54 -19.69 4.61
C ASN A 322 -18.03 -18.24 4.42
N SER A 323 -17.14 -17.24 4.57
CA SER A 323 -17.49 -15.83 4.39
C SER A 323 -17.81 -15.50 2.93
N ILE A 324 -17.02 -16.03 1.99
CA ILE A 324 -17.28 -15.91 0.54
C ILE A 324 -18.65 -16.54 0.20
N PHE A 325 -18.87 -17.76 0.66
CA PHE A 325 -20.09 -18.51 0.36
C PHE A 325 -21.34 -17.85 0.94
N LYS A 326 -21.24 -17.23 2.11
CA LYS A 326 -22.32 -16.44 2.70
C LYS A 326 -22.71 -15.25 1.82
N LEU A 327 -21.73 -14.48 1.31
CA LEU A 327 -21.99 -13.36 0.40
C LEU A 327 -22.52 -13.84 -0.97
N PHE A 328 -22.11 -15.02 -1.43
CA PHE A 328 -22.65 -15.62 -2.64
C PHE A 328 -24.13 -16.00 -2.49
N LYS A 329 -24.53 -16.56 -1.34
CA LYS A 329 -25.90 -17.03 -1.06
C LYS A 329 -26.87 -15.92 -0.71
N ASP A 330 -26.41 -14.87 -0.05
CA ASP A 330 -27.25 -13.77 0.44
C ASP A 330 -26.94 -12.48 -0.33
N LYS A 331 -27.68 -12.32 -1.44
CA LYS A 331 -27.55 -11.14 -2.29
C LYS A 331 -27.88 -9.85 -1.54
N ASN A 332 -28.91 -9.84 -0.69
CA ASN A 332 -29.32 -8.64 0.04
C ASN A 332 -28.25 -8.18 1.01
N LEU A 333 -27.61 -9.12 1.72
CA LEU A 333 -26.49 -8.84 2.61
C LEU A 333 -25.29 -8.28 1.84
N LYS A 334 -24.98 -8.87 0.66
CA LYS A 334 -23.88 -8.39 -0.19
C LYS A 334 -24.15 -6.97 -0.67
N ASP A 335 -25.33 -6.70 -1.22
CA ASP A 335 -25.73 -5.39 -1.73
C ASP A 335 -25.67 -4.32 -0.61
N GLN A 336 -26.11 -4.65 0.61
CA GLN A 336 -25.99 -3.76 1.76
C GLN A 336 -24.53 -3.48 2.13
N MET A 337 -23.66 -4.49 2.09
CA MET A 337 -22.22 -4.30 2.36
C MET A 337 -21.53 -3.48 1.26
N GLU A 338 -21.95 -3.58 0.02
CA GLU A 338 -21.47 -2.76 -1.11
C GLU A 338 -21.74 -1.26 -0.85
N GLU A 339 -22.97 -0.92 -0.50
CA GLU A 339 -23.37 0.46 -0.17
C GLU A 339 -22.59 0.98 1.05
N ASN A 340 -22.54 0.19 2.12
CA ASN A 340 -21.83 0.54 3.34
C ASN A 340 -20.33 0.75 3.10
N ALA A 341 -19.69 -0.12 2.31
CA ALA A 341 -18.28 -0.05 2.00
C ALA A 341 -17.94 1.26 1.26
N ARG A 342 -18.72 1.58 0.22
CA ARG A 342 -18.54 2.83 -0.53
C ARG A 342 -18.79 4.05 0.34
N ASP A 343 -19.88 4.06 1.11
CA ASP A 343 -20.24 5.18 1.99
C ASP A 343 -19.13 5.42 3.05
N HIS A 344 -18.66 4.36 3.67
CA HIS A 344 -17.57 4.42 4.65
C HIS A 344 -16.31 5.05 4.06
N VAL A 345 -15.86 4.56 2.91
CA VAL A 345 -14.62 5.01 2.29
C VAL A 345 -14.72 6.44 1.77
N THR A 346 -15.82 6.82 1.16
CA THR A 346 -16.01 8.18 0.64
C THR A 346 -16.11 9.22 1.75
N LYS A 347 -16.62 8.85 2.91
CA LYS A 347 -16.72 9.73 4.08
C LYS A 347 -15.43 9.82 4.88
N GLN A 348 -14.77 8.69 5.13
CA GLN A 348 -13.65 8.60 6.08
C GLN A 348 -12.27 8.66 5.40
N PHE A 349 -12.16 8.16 4.16
CA PHE A 349 -10.88 7.99 3.46
C PHE A 349 -10.83 8.73 2.12
N ASN A 350 -11.56 9.83 2.01
CA ASN A 350 -11.48 10.68 0.82
C ASN A 350 -10.10 11.33 0.76
N TRP A 351 -9.41 11.15 -0.38
CA TRP A 351 -8.05 11.65 -0.57
C TRP A 351 -7.92 13.15 -0.27
N ASN A 352 -8.85 13.97 -0.76
CA ASN A 352 -8.79 15.42 -0.61
C ASN A 352 -8.99 15.92 0.84
N LYS A 353 -9.47 15.06 1.74
CA LYS A 353 -9.61 15.40 3.17
C LYS A 353 -8.38 14.99 4.00
N ASN A 354 -7.59 14.02 3.49
CA ASN A 354 -6.47 13.46 4.23
C ASN A 354 -5.14 14.17 3.92
N VAL A 355 -5.07 14.97 2.85
CA VAL A 355 -3.95 15.82 2.46
C VAL A 355 -4.25 17.28 2.80
#